data_7baf8f67269ea2f9ec345ec423db81fe
#
_entry.id   7baf8f67269ea2f9ec345ec423db81fe
#
_cell.length_a   1.000
_cell.length_b   1.000
_cell.length_c   1.000
_cell.angle_alpha   90.00
_cell.angle_beta   90.00
_cell.angle_gamma   90.00
#
_symmetry.space_group_name_H-M   'P 1'
#
loop_
_entity.id
_entity.type
_entity.pdbx_description
1 polymer ?
#
loop_
_entity_poly.entity_id
_entity_poly.type
_entity_poly.pdbx_seq_one_letter_code
_entity_poly.pdbx_strand_id
1 'polypeptide(L)'
;MKDKLTMLMILDGFGDNPNKDGNAIKMAKTPNIDRLMKKYSNVDIGTSGLAVGLPEGQMGNSEVGHTNIGAGRIVYQELTRITKSIEDGDFFSNPEFIAAIENCKKNNSKLHILGLVSDGGVHSHNRHLYGLLEMAKRRDFEDVYVHCFLDGRDTPPASAESYILKLQDKMNEKGVGKIASLSGRFYAMDRDKRWQRVQKCYDALVNGKGNKASSSIKAIEDSYQKEVFDEFVEPTVICNGDEPVATIGKNDSVIFFNFRPDRAREITRAIVDSDFDGFETKKDLNTYFVCFTSYDETMPNVHIAFKKEPLKNTFGEYISDKGYTQLRIAETEKYAHVTFFFNGGEEKQYEGEDRILVPSPKVETYDMKPEMSAYEVTDKVLEAISQDKYDAIILNYANTDMVGHTGSLAAAIKAVEAVDECVGKVVKLVEEKQGNLLITADHGNAEQMIDYKTGEPHTAHTTNPVPLILVTANEKLKLKSGGKLADLAPTMLDLMNLEKPEEMTGTSLLDKE
;
A
#
# COMPACT_ATOMS: atom_id res chain seq x y z
N MET A 1 -35.73 -13.86 -16.23
CA MET A 1 -35.19 -12.88 -17.20
C MET A 1 -33.72 -12.79 -16.87
N LYS A 2 -32.82 -12.81 -17.85
CA LYS A 2 -31.40 -12.57 -17.60
C LYS A 2 -31.26 -11.15 -17.03
N ASP A 3 -30.49 -10.98 -15.95
CA ASP A 3 -30.28 -9.66 -15.37
C ASP A 3 -29.60 -8.76 -16.40
N LYS A 4 -29.81 -7.45 -16.28
CA LYS A 4 -29.21 -6.47 -17.18
C LYS A 4 -27.70 -6.42 -16.95
N LEU A 5 -26.92 -6.35 -18.03
CA LEU A 5 -25.47 -6.12 -17.95
C LEU A 5 -25.15 -4.98 -16.98
N THR A 6 -24.24 -5.23 -16.04
CA THR A 6 -23.65 -4.20 -15.18
C THR A 6 -22.16 -4.11 -15.49
N MET A 7 -21.69 -2.92 -15.89
CA MET A 7 -20.33 -2.71 -16.33
C MET A 7 -19.62 -1.64 -15.49
N LEU A 8 -18.33 -1.84 -15.20
CA LEU A 8 -17.42 -0.84 -14.67
C LEU A 8 -16.37 -0.53 -15.75
N MET A 9 -16.26 0.73 -16.10
CA MET A 9 -15.24 1.26 -17.01
C MET A 9 -14.33 2.19 -16.23
N ILE A 10 -13.06 1.83 -16.16
CA ILE A 10 -12.01 2.58 -15.46
C ILE A 10 -11.18 3.31 -16.50
N LEU A 11 -11.18 4.63 -16.45
CA LEU A 11 -10.32 5.51 -17.23
C LEU A 11 -9.08 5.81 -16.38
N ASP A 12 -8.08 4.95 -16.45
CA ASP A 12 -6.92 4.98 -15.57
C ASP A 12 -6.21 6.34 -15.58
N GLY A 13 -5.99 6.94 -14.41
CA GLY A 13 -5.35 8.26 -14.29
C GLY A 13 -6.21 9.46 -14.71
N PHE A 14 -7.54 9.31 -14.81
CA PHE A 14 -8.47 10.38 -15.21
C PHE A 14 -9.05 11.10 -13.99
N GLY A 15 -8.29 12.04 -13.40
CA GLY A 15 -8.72 12.83 -12.25
C GLY A 15 -9.61 14.02 -12.62
N ASP A 16 -10.23 14.65 -11.61
CA ASP A 16 -10.88 15.96 -11.76
C ASP A 16 -10.11 17.04 -10.99
N ASN A 17 -9.75 18.09 -11.71
CA ASN A 17 -9.06 19.26 -11.19
C ASN A 17 -9.70 20.52 -11.76
N PRO A 18 -10.13 21.48 -10.92
CA PRO A 18 -10.74 22.72 -11.40
C PRO A 18 -9.77 23.61 -12.22
N ASN A 19 -8.46 23.48 -12.03
CA ASN A 19 -7.47 24.23 -12.80
C ASN A 19 -7.41 23.73 -14.25
N LYS A 20 -7.27 24.67 -15.20
CA LYS A 20 -7.14 24.38 -16.63
C LYS A 20 -5.69 24.31 -17.10
N ASP A 21 -4.79 24.99 -16.39
CA ASP A 21 -3.39 25.05 -16.79
C ASP A 21 -2.74 23.67 -16.63
N GLY A 22 -2.15 23.15 -17.73
CA GLY A 22 -1.56 21.82 -17.73
C GLY A 22 -2.54 20.66 -17.48
N ASN A 23 -3.84 20.88 -17.66
CA ASN A 23 -4.89 19.87 -17.48
C ASN A 23 -5.25 19.28 -18.85
N ALA A 24 -4.70 18.11 -19.16
CA ALA A 24 -4.92 17.46 -20.45
C ALA A 24 -6.39 17.12 -20.69
N ILE A 25 -7.16 16.81 -19.63
CA ILE A 25 -8.56 16.44 -19.71
C ILE A 25 -9.40 17.66 -20.11
N LYS A 26 -9.17 18.82 -19.46
CA LYS A 26 -9.93 20.07 -19.76
C LYS A 26 -9.48 20.75 -21.05
N MET A 27 -8.31 20.39 -21.57
CA MET A 27 -7.80 20.92 -22.84
C MET A 27 -8.17 20.03 -24.03
N ALA A 28 -8.49 18.78 -23.82
CA ALA A 28 -8.91 17.83 -24.85
C ALA A 28 -10.36 18.10 -25.30
N LYS A 29 -10.67 17.63 -26.52
CA LYS A 29 -12.03 17.60 -27.04
C LYS A 29 -12.72 16.30 -26.61
N THR A 30 -13.64 16.41 -25.65
CA THR A 30 -14.31 15.26 -25.02
C THR A 30 -15.85 15.32 -25.19
N PRO A 31 -16.36 15.38 -26.43
CA PRO A 31 -17.81 15.56 -26.66
C PRO A 31 -18.66 14.45 -26.09
N ASN A 32 -18.16 13.22 -25.97
CA ASN A 32 -18.89 12.09 -25.42
C ASN A 32 -18.96 12.18 -23.89
N ILE A 33 -17.82 12.37 -23.21
CA ILE A 33 -17.77 12.52 -21.75
C ILE A 33 -18.55 13.77 -21.34
N ASP A 34 -18.41 14.90 -22.05
CA ASP A 34 -19.18 16.13 -21.80
C ASP A 34 -20.69 15.91 -21.89
N ARG A 35 -21.14 15.11 -22.87
CA ARG A 35 -22.54 14.72 -23.00
C ARG A 35 -23.00 13.88 -21.83
N LEU A 36 -22.18 12.92 -21.40
CA LEU A 36 -22.50 12.02 -20.29
C LEU A 36 -22.59 12.78 -18.96
N MET A 37 -21.64 13.66 -18.68
CA MET A 37 -21.66 14.51 -17.49
C MET A 37 -22.90 15.41 -17.41
N LYS A 38 -23.43 15.85 -18.56
CA LYS A 38 -24.66 16.65 -18.63
C LYS A 38 -25.94 15.81 -18.52
N LYS A 39 -25.93 14.58 -19.09
CA LYS A 39 -27.12 13.73 -19.20
C LYS A 39 -27.36 12.89 -17.94
N TYR A 40 -26.30 12.37 -17.34
CA TYR A 40 -26.37 11.37 -16.29
C TYR A 40 -25.95 11.91 -14.92
N SER A 41 -26.38 11.23 -13.87
CA SER A 41 -25.94 11.52 -12.52
C SER A 41 -24.45 11.26 -12.40
N ASN A 42 -23.72 12.22 -11.89
CA ASN A 42 -22.27 12.12 -11.66
C ASN A 42 -21.88 12.83 -10.38
N VAL A 43 -20.81 12.36 -9.76
CA VAL A 43 -20.22 12.87 -8.53
C VAL A 43 -18.70 12.61 -8.55
N ASP A 44 -17.96 13.30 -7.70
CA ASP A 44 -16.56 12.98 -7.46
C ASP A 44 -16.42 12.01 -6.30
N ILE A 45 -15.43 11.09 -6.42
CA ILE A 45 -15.08 10.12 -5.37
C ILE A 45 -13.60 10.20 -5.01
N GLY A 46 -13.29 9.84 -3.73
CA GLY A 46 -11.93 9.88 -3.20
C GLY A 46 -11.09 8.68 -3.62
N THR A 47 -9.85 8.95 -4.07
CA THR A 47 -8.91 7.94 -4.58
C THR A 47 -7.51 8.04 -3.98
N SER A 48 -7.33 8.83 -2.91
CA SER A 48 -6.03 9.07 -2.29
C SER A 48 -6.10 9.01 -0.76
N GLY A 49 -4.96 8.94 -0.11
CA GLY A 49 -4.86 8.96 1.34
C GLY A 49 -5.72 7.90 2.02
N LEU A 50 -6.35 8.25 3.13
CA LEU A 50 -7.15 7.32 3.94
C LEU A 50 -8.35 6.73 3.20
N ALA A 51 -8.86 7.40 2.15
CA ALA A 51 -9.97 6.88 1.34
C ALA A 51 -9.62 5.56 0.62
N VAL A 52 -8.35 5.28 0.43
CA VAL A 52 -7.85 4.05 -0.21
C VAL A 52 -6.86 3.26 0.66
N GLY A 53 -6.75 3.60 1.95
CA GLY A 53 -5.89 2.87 2.90
C GLY A 53 -4.41 3.27 2.87
N LEU A 54 -4.09 4.43 2.30
CA LEU A 54 -2.78 5.06 2.30
C LEU A 54 -2.68 6.13 3.40
N PRO A 55 -1.47 6.56 3.78
CA PRO A 55 -1.28 7.73 4.64
C PRO A 55 -1.99 8.97 4.08
N GLU A 56 -2.42 9.86 4.97
CA GLU A 56 -3.05 11.13 4.58
C GLU A 56 -2.13 11.95 3.65
N GLY A 57 -2.70 12.50 2.57
CA GLY A 57 -1.95 13.26 1.56
C GLY A 57 -1.13 12.43 0.58
N GLN A 58 -1.10 11.11 0.70
CA GLN A 58 -0.43 10.24 -0.28
C GLN A 58 -1.35 9.99 -1.48
N MET A 59 -0.82 10.18 -2.68
CA MET A 59 -1.52 9.89 -3.94
C MET A 59 -1.84 8.40 -4.06
N GLY A 60 -2.99 8.08 -4.67
CA GLY A 60 -3.35 6.72 -5.04
C GLY A 60 -2.47 6.16 -6.16
N ASN A 61 -2.67 4.89 -6.47
CA ASN A 61 -2.07 4.20 -7.61
C ASN A 61 -2.98 3.08 -8.08
N SER A 62 -2.70 2.53 -9.27
CA SER A 62 -3.59 1.53 -9.89
C SER A 62 -3.70 0.24 -9.08
N GLU A 63 -2.62 -0.22 -8.43
CA GLU A 63 -2.64 -1.43 -7.59
C GLU A 63 -3.60 -1.26 -6.40
N VAL A 64 -3.42 -0.19 -5.65
CA VAL A 64 -4.27 0.14 -4.50
C VAL A 64 -5.70 0.43 -4.94
N GLY A 65 -5.88 1.21 -6.01
CA GLY A 65 -7.20 1.57 -6.54
C GLY A 65 -8.02 0.34 -6.92
N HIS A 66 -7.48 -0.51 -7.79
CA HIS A 66 -8.18 -1.73 -8.25
C HIS A 66 -8.43 -2.73 -7.12
N THR A 67 -7.48 -2.85 -6.15
CA THR A 67 -7.68 -3.68 -4.97
C THR A 67 -8.87 -3.20 -4.13
N ASN A 68 -8.97 -1.89 -3.86
CA ASN A 68 -10.08 -1.32 -3.10
C ASN A 68 -11.43 -1.49 -3.83
N ILE A 69 -11.44 -1.26 -5.15
CA ILE A 69 -12.63 -1.45 -5.99
C ILE A 69 -13.12 -2.90 -5.89
N GLY A 70 -12.24 -3.85 -6.19
CA GLY A 70 -12.62 -5.27 -6.23
C GLY A 70 -12.95 -5.85 -4.86
N ALA A 71 -12.28 -5.39 -3.80
CA ALA A 71 -12.55 -5.84 -2.43
C ALA A 71 -13.82 -5.22 -1.82
N GLY A 72 -14.36 -4.13 -2.38
CA GLY A 72 -15.52 -3.42 -1.82
C GLY A 72 -15.30 -2.89 -0.40
N ARG A 73 -14.03 -2.65 -0.04
CA ARG A 73 -13.61 -2.16 1.28
C ARG A 73 -12.29 -1.42 1.18
N ILE A 74 -11.99 -0.55 2.15
CA ILE A 74 -10.67 0.06 2.24
C ILE A 74 -9.67 -1.03 2.64
N VAL A 75 -8.68 -1.28 1.78
CA VAL A 75 -7.56 -2.19 2.03
C VAL A 75 -6.37 -1.37 2.49
N TYR A 76 -6.19 -1.31 3.80
CA TYR A 76 -5.12 -0.52 4.40
C TYR A 76 -3.74 -1.12 4.07
N GLN A 77 -2.83 -0.28 3.57
CA GLN A 77 -1.42 -0.63 3.48
C GLN A 77 -0.81 -0.76 4.88
N GLU A 78 0.26 -1.56 5.04
CA GLU A 78 0.81 -1.93 6.34
C GLU A 78 1.08 -0.73 7.26
N LEU A 79 1.67 0.35 6.74
CA LEU A 79 1.90 1.57 7.51
C LEU A 79 0.61 2.13 8.09
N THR A 80 -0.42 2.27 7.27
CA THR A 80 -1.71 2.85 7.67
C THR A 80 -2.47 1.88 8.57
N ARG A 81 -2.44 0.58 8.26
CA ARG A 81 -3.09 -0.48 9.05
C ARG A 81 -2.58 -0.51 10.49
N ILE A 82 -1.26 -0.49 10.66
CA ILE A 82 -0.65 -0.53 11.99
C ILE A 82 -0.87 0.79 12.73
N THR A 83 -0.74 1.92 12.05
CA THR A 83 -1.02 3.24 12.66
C THR A 83 -2.46 3.33 13.13
N LYS A 84 -3.41 2.91 12.29
CA LYS A 84 -4.83 2.87 12.65
C LYS A 84 -5.11 1.93 13.83
N SER A 85 -4.48 0.76 13.87
CA SER A 85 -4.60 -0.17 14.98
C SER A 85 -4.15 0.46 16.32
N ILE A 86 -3.13 1.32 16.31
CA ILE A 86 -2.72 2.10 17.50
C ILE A 86 -3.79 3.13 17.87
N GLU A 87 -4.35 3.84 16.90
CA GLU A 87 -5.37 4.87 17.11
C GLU A 87 -6.69 4.29 17.61
N ASP A 88 -7.13 3.18 17.05
CA ASP A 88 -8.34 2.45 17.43
C ASP A 88 -8.16 1.67 18.76
N GLY A 89 -6.91 1.39 19.18
CA GLY A 89 -6.56 0.75 20.44
C GLY A 89 -6.41 -0.76 20.41
N ASP A 90 -6.76 -1.44 19.32
CA ASP A 90 -6.64 -2.90 19.17
C ASP A 90 -5.18 -3.38 19.10
N PHE A 91 -4.24 -2.50 18.71
CA PHE A 91 -2.79 -2.72 18.83
C PHE A 91 -2.40 -3.20 20.24
N PHE A 92 -3.00 -2.61 21.27
CA PHE A 92 -2.72 -2.94 22.68
C PHE A 92 -3.38 -4.24 23.17
N SER A 93 -4.17 -4.87 22.32
CA SER A 93 -4.77 -6.18 22.53
C SER A 93 -4.14 -7.26 21.65
N ASN A 94 -3.11 -6.92 20.88
CA ASN A 94 -2.44 -7.87 19.98
C ASN A 94 -1.84 -9.05 20.78
N PRO A 95 -2.25 -10.29 20.49
CA PRO A 95 -1.87 -11.46 21.29
C PRO A 95 -0.36 -11.75 21.27
N GLU A 96 0.33 -11.45 20.17
CA GLU A 96 1.76 -11.74 20.06
C GLU A 96 2.60 -10.75 20.88
N PHE A 97 2.20 -9.48 20.97
CA PHE A 97 2.86 -8.52 21.84
C PHE A 97 2.63 -8.84 23.32
N ILE A 98 1.39 -9.26 23.66
CA ILE A 98 1.08 -9.71 25.02
C ILE A 98 1.93 -10.91 25.38
N ALA A 99 1.98 -11.93 24.50
CA ALA A 99 2.75 -13.14 24.75
C ALA A 99 4.27 -12.87 24.88
N ALA A 100 4.82 -11.91 24.10
CA ALA A 100 6.22 -11.50 24.23
C ALA A 100 6.52 -10.93 25.63
N ILE A 101 5.64 -10.06 26.15
CA ILE A 101 5.81 -9.47 27.49
C ILE A 101 5.63 -10.54 28.58
N GLU A 102 4.63 -11.41 28.44
CA GLU A 102 4.40 -12.48 29.42
C GLU A 102 5.54 -13.51 29.41
N ASN A 103 6.16 -13.77 28.25
CA ASN A 103 7.39 -14.59 28.18
C ASN A 103 8.51 -13.96 29.02
N CYS A 104 8.72 -12.64 28.91
CA CYS A 104 9.72 -11.93 29.70
C CYS A 104 9.43 -12.03 31.20
N LYS A 105 8.19 -11.79 31.63
CA LYS A 105 7.79 -11.91 33.02
C LYS A 105 8.01 -13.32 33.57
N LYS A 106 7.63 -14.35 32.79
CA LYS A 106 7.79 -15.76 33.17
C LYS A 106 9.23 -16.17 33.35
N ASN A 107 10.12 -15.69 32.48
CA ASN A 107 11.52 -16.08 32.45
C ASN A 107 12.44 -15.11 33.22
N ASN A 108 11.89 -14.04 33.80
CA ASN A 108 12.66 -12.92 34.37
C ASN A 108 13.73 -12.42 33.38
N SER A 109 13.28 -12.15 32.16
CA SER A 109 14.11 -11.81 31.01
C SER A 109 13.71 -10.45 30.40
N LYS A 110 14.37 -10.02 29.35
CA LYS A 110 14.26 -8.68 28.78
C LYS A 110 13.39 -8.66 27.54
N LEU A 111 12.76 -7.52 27.29
CA LEU A 111 12.10 -7.21 26.02
C LEU A 111 13.03 -6.32 25.17
N HIS A 112 13.41 -6.81 24.01
CA HIS A 112 14.19 -6.07 23.01
C HIS A 112 13.28 -5.62 21.87
N ILE A 113 13.33 -4.35 21.53
CA ILE A 113 12.61 -3.77 20.40
C ILE A 113 13.65 -3.31 19.40
N LEU A 114 13.59 -3.78 18.16
CA LEU A 114 14.53 -3.41 17.12
C LEU A 114 13.83 -2.99 15.83
N GLY A 115 14.45 -2.12 15.07
CA GLY A 115 13.93 -1.62 13.80
C GLY A 115 14.42 -0.24 13.42
N LEU A 116 14.00 0.21 12.24
CA LEU A 116 14.40 1.49 11.64
C LEU A 116 13.67 2.65 12.33
N VAL A 117 14.44 3.54 12.96
CA VAL A 117 13.89 4.66 13.75
C VAL A 117 13.87 5.94 12.90
N SER A 118 12.80 6.11 12.15
CA SER A 118 12.50 7.31 11.37
C SER A 118 10.99 7.45 11.13
N ASP A 119 10.58 8.53 10.49
CA ASP A 119 9.22 8.75 9.98
C ASP A 119 9.12 8.60 8.47
N GLY A 120 10.14 8.03 7.82
CA GLY A 120 10.17 7.81 6.37
C GLY A 120 9.07 6.88 5.85
N GLY A 121 8.53 5.99 6.68
CA GLY A 121 7.31 5.22 6.39
C GLY A 121 7.45 4.14 5.32
N VAL A 122 8.67 3.84 4.84
CA VAL A 122 8.93 2.83 3.81
C VAL A 122 9.10 1.43 4.41
N HIS A 123 9.83 1.31 5.50
CA HIS A 123 10.12 0.04 6.18
C HIS A 123 9.50 -0.08 7.56
N SER A 124 9.35 1.06 8.22
CA SER A 124 8.87 1.20 9.58
C SER A 124 8.34 2.61 9.79
N HIS A 125 7.79 2.88 10.96
CA HIS A 125 7.50 4.24 11.39
C HIS A 125 7.70 4.35 12.91
N ASN A 126 8.32 5.44 13.37
CA ASN A 126 8.62 5.65 14.80
C ASN A 126 7.36 5.68 15.70
N ARG A 127 6.17 6.06 15.16
CA ARG A 127 4.89 5.93 15.89
C ARG A 127 4.62 4.50 16.37
N HIS A 128 5.02 3.50 15.59
CA HIS A 128 4.83 2.09 15.94
C HIS A 128 5.73 1.68 17.11
N LEU A 129 6.98 2.17 17.11
CA LEU A 129 7.88 2.02 18.26
C LEU A 129 7.29 2.66 19.52
N TYR A 130 6.74 3.88 19.40
CA TYR A 130 6.09 4.55 20.54
C TYR A 130 4.86 3.78 21.04
N GLY A 131 4.12 3.13 20.14
CA GLY A 131 3.05 2.19 20.49
C GLY A 131 3.54 1.00 21.31
N LEU A 132 4.69 0.41 20.96
CA LEU A 132 5.29 -0.69 21.73
C LEU A 132 5.76 -0.27 23.13
N LEU A 133 6.33 0.93 23.26
CA LEU A 133 6.67 1.50 24.58
C LEU A 133 5.41 1.71 25.43
N GLU A 134 4.34 2.23 24.82
CA GLU A 134 3.04 2.36 25.50
C GLU A 134 2.46 1.01 25.90
N MET A 135 2.59 -0.01 25.04
CA MET A 135 2.16 -1.39 25.33
C MET A 135 2.88 -1.95 26.56
N ALA A 136 4.20 -1.78 26.65
CA ALA A 136 4.98 -2.23 27.78
C ALA A 136 4.56 -1.51 29.09
N LYS A 137 4.36 -0.19 29.01
CA LYS A 137 3.84 0.60 30.15
C LYS A 137 2.48 0.11 30.62
N ARG A 138 1.53 -0.12 29.72
CA ARG A 138 0.18 -0.64 30.05
C ARG A 138 0.21 -2.01 30.69
N ARG A 139 1.29 -2.75 30.50
CA ARG A 139 1.51 -4.09 31.07
C ARG A 139 2.43 -4.10 32.28
N ASP A 140 2.78 -2.92 32.82
CA ASP A 140 3.69 -2.77 33.96
C ASP A 140 5.01 -3.56 33.75
N PHE A 141 5.63 -3.39 32.56
CA PHE A 141 6.88 -4.04 32.22
C PHE A 141 7.95 -2.99 31.84
N GLU A 142 9.03 -2.92 32.63
CA GLU A 142 10.05 -1.85 32.55
C GLU A 142 11.36 -2.29 31.90
N ASP A 143 11.67 -3.61 31.88
CA ASP A 143 12.92 -4.14 31.30
C ASP A 143 12.88 -4.16 29.78
N VAL A 144 12.73 -2.97 29.18
CA VAL A 144 12.59 -2.74 27.74
C VAL A 144 13.83 -2.07 27.19
N TYR A 145 14.40 -2.63 26.13
CA TYR A 145 15.62 -2.15 25.48
C TYR A 145 15.42 -1.97 23.98
N VAL A 146 15.80 -0.78 23.45
CA VAL A 146 15.61 -0.46 22.04
C VAL A 146 16.96 -0.49 21.33
N HIS A 147 17.00 -1.21 20.24
CA HIS A 147 18.12 -1.28 19.28
C HIS A 147 17.72 -0.49 18.04
N CYS A 148 18.27 0.71 17.90
CA CYS A 148 17.87 1.66 16.87
C CYS A 148 18.64 1.41 15.57
N PHE A 149 17.93 1.13 14.47
CA PHE A 149 18.53 1.21 13.15
C PHE A 149 18.32 2.63 12.61
N LEU A 150 19.38 3.23 12.04
CA LEU A 150 19.39 4.60 11.55
C LEU A 150 19.17 4.63 10.05
N ASP A 151 18.40 5.61 9.56
CA ASP A 151 17.89 5.63 8.19
C ASP A 151 18.86 6.32 7.22
N GLY A 152 18.72 7.62 7.00
CA GLY A 152 19.54 8.40 6.08
C GLY A 152 19.36 8.10 4.60
N ARG A 153 18.33 7.30 4.24
CA ARG A 153 17.98 6.93 2.87
C ARG A 153 16.55 7.29 2.52
N ASP A 154 15.61 6.93 3.37
CA ASP A 154 14.19 7.31 3.24
C ASP A 154 13.92 8.65 3.93
N THR A 155 14.91 9.15 4.66
CA THR A 155 14.98 10.46 5.32
C THR A 155 16.33 11.12 5.03
N PRO A 156 16.51 12.43 5.31
CA PRO A 156 17.78 13.12 5.07
C PRO A 156 18.97 12.41 5.72
N PRO A 157 20.16 12.41 5.08
CA PRO A 157 21.32 11.59 5.50
C PRO A 157 21.87 11.87 6.90
N ALA A 158 21.60 13.04 7.49
CA ALA A 158 22.07 13.45 8.82
C ALA A 158 20.88 13.90 9.68
N SER A 159 19.90 13.02 9.88
CA SER A 159 18.65 13.31 10.61
C SER A 159 18.44 12.46 11.87
N ALA A 160 19.30 11.45 12.10
CA ALA A 160 19.13 10.47 13.16
C ALA A 160 19.09 11.09 14.55
N GLU A 161 19.91 12.12 14.82
CA GLU A 161 19.95 12.79 16.12
C GLU A 161 18.55 13.25 16.54
N SER A 162 17.81 13.90 15.62
CA SER A 162 16.46 14.40 15.90
C SER A 162 15.47 13.29 16.23
N TYR A 163 15.57 12.13 15.58
CA TYR A 163 14.71 10.97 15.86
C TYR A 163 15.06 10.31 17.19
N ILE A 164 16.34 10.22 17.51
CA ILE A 164 16.81 9.63 18.77
C ILE A 164 16.44 10.51 19.96
N LEU A 165 16.56 11.84 19.85
CA LEU A 165 16.10 12.76 20.88
C LEU A 165 14.59 12.63 21.12
N LYS A 166 13.78 12.60 20.06
CA LYS A 166 12.32 12.37 20.17
C LYS A 166 12.00 11.03 20.82
N LEU A 167 12.77 9.97 20.51
CA LEU A 167 12.61 8.66 21.13
C LEU A 167 12.92 8.72 22.64
N GLN A 168 14.01 9.37 23.05
CA GLN A 168 14.37 9.55 24.46
C GLN A 168 13.29 10.33 25.22
N ASP A 169 12.74 11.40 24.61
CA ASP A 169 11.64 12.16 25.19
C ASP A 169 10.41 11.25 25.42
N LYS A 170 10.08 10.39 24.45
CA LYS A 170 8.96 9.43 24.59
C LYS A 170 9.22 8.35 25.65
N MET A 171 10.46 7.87 25.77
CA MET A 171 10.85 6.96 26.84
C MET A 171 10.73 7.62 28.21
N ASN A 172 11.19 8.86 28.34
CA ASN A 172 11.10 9.64 29.59
C ASN A 172 9.62 9.92 29.95
N GLU A 173 8.80 10.34 28.98
CA GLU A 173 7.36 10.60 29.16
C GLU A 173 6.62 9.35 29.68
N LYS A 174 7.00 8.18 29.19
CA LYS A 174 6.36 6.92 29.54
C LYS A 174 6.97 6.23 30.75
N GLY A 175 8.19 6.60 31.11
CA GLY A 175 8.97 5.94 32.16
C GLY A 175 9.43 4.53 31.80
N VAL A 176 9.49 4.20 30.49
CA VAL A 176 9.81 2.85 29.99
C VAL A 176 10.77 2.94 28.82
N GLY A 177 11.75 2.03 28.82
CA GLY A 177 12.68 1.81 27.73
C GLY A 177 14.05 2.48 27.92
N LYS A 178 15.08 1.84 27.38
CA LYS A 178 16.45 2.35 27.30
C LYS A 178 17.03 2.01 25.91
N ILE A 179 17.81 2.91 25.33
CA ILE A 179 18.53 2.59 24.07
C ILE A 179 19.73 1.75 24.43
N ALA A 180 19.87 0.57 23.78
CA ALA A 180 20.93 -0.38 24.03
C ALA A 180 22.00 -0.41 22.91
N SER A 181 21.61 -0.12 21.67
CA SER A 181 22.56 -0.03 20.55
C SER A 181 22.04 0.84 19.42
N LEU A 182 22.95 1.32 18.58
CA LEU A 182 22.68 2.00 17.30
C LEU A 182 23.39 1.26 16.17
N SER A 183 22.78 1.25 14.99
CA SER A 183 23.41 0.71 13.78
C SER A 183 22.80 1.36 12.54
N GLY A 184 23.62 1.87 11.64
CA GLY A 184 23.12 2.29 10.32
C GLY A 184 22.46 1.14 9.56
N ARG A 185 21.44 1.45 8.77
CA ARG A 185 20.70 0.45 7.99
C ARG A 185 21.57 -0.31 6.99
N PHE A 186 22.72 0.24 6.60
CA PHE A 186 23.72 -0.44 5.76
C PHE A 186 24.19 -1.76 6.37
N TYR A 187 24.26 -1.85 7.70
CA TYR A 187 24.65 -3.06 8.44
C TYR A 187 23.42 -3.87 8.89
N ALA A 188 22.41 -3.19 9.41
CA ALA A 188 21.26 -3.82 10.05
C ALA A 188 20.20 -4.33 9.08
N MET A 189 20.18 -3.81 7.84
CA MET A 189 19.11 -4.02 6.87
C MET A 189 19.66 -4.38 5.49
N ASP A 190 20.68 -5.22 5.43
CA ASP A 190 21.16 -5.82 4.18
C ASP A 190 20.09 -6.76 3.60
N ARG A 191 20.13 -6.97 2.27
CA ARG A 191 19.25 -7.92 1.56
C ARG A 191 19.97 -8.67 0.44
N ASP A 192 21.30 -8.52 0.38
CA ASP A 192 22.14 -9.05 -0.69
C ASP A 192 23.14 -10.11 -0.17
N LYS A 193 22.87 -10.68 1.03
CA LYS A 193 23.69 -11.69 1.71
C LYS A 193 25.13 -11.22 1.94
N ARG A 194 25.30 -9.93 2.23
CA ARG A 194 26.60 -9.38 2.62
C ARG A 194 26.85 -9.62 4.11
N TRP A 195 27.10 -10.89 4.43
CA TRP A 195 27.14 -11.39 5.80
C TRP A 195 28.07 -10.63 6.72
N GLN A 196 29.20 -10.09 6.21
CA GLN A 196 30.12 -9.27 7.02
C GLN A 196 29.45 -7.99 7.57
N ARG A 197 28.45 -7.44 6.89
CA ARG A 197 27.68 -6.29 7.39
C ARG A 197 26.69 -6.74 8.46
N VAL A 198 25.91 -7.76 8.14
CA VAL A 198 24.89 -8.32 9.04
C VAL A 198 25.54 -8.82 10.33
N GLN A 199 26.70 -9.48 10.24
CA GLN A 199 27.46 -9.97 11.40
C GLN A 199 27.86 -8.84 12.36
N LYS A 200 28.33 -7.69 11.84
CA LYS A 200 28.66 -6.54 12.70
C LYS A 200 27.44 -6.07 13.52
N CYS A 201 26.27 -6.01 12.89
CA CYS A 201 25.04 -5.65 13.59
C CYS A 201 24.63 -6.74 14.60
N TYR A 202 24.63 -8.01 14.19
CA TYR A 202 24.37 -9.14 15.07
C TYR A 202 25.29 -9.14 16.30
N ASP A 203 26.58 -8.91 16.11
CA ASP A 203 27.57 -8.86 17.18
C ASP A 203 27.25 -7.75 18.20
N ALA A 204 26.79 -6.59 17.74
CA ALA A 204 26.34 -5.53 18.64
C ALA A 204 25.08 -5.91 19.42
N LEU A 205 24.09 -6.54 18.74
CA LEU A 205 22.83 -6.94 19.34
C LEU A 205 22.97 -8.07 20.38
N VAL A 206 23.77 -9.09 20.05
CA VAL A 206 23.80 -10.37 20.79
C VAL A 206 25.08 -10.54 21.61
N ASN A 207 26.21 -10.11 21.08
CA ASN A 207 27.53 -10.33 21.70
C ASN A 207 28.05 -9.09 22.45
N GLY A 208 27.38 -7.94 22.34
CA GLY A 208 27.84 -6.67 22.92
C GLY A 208 29.18 -6.19 22.30
N LYS A 209 29.46 -6.61 21.06
CA LYS A 209 30.68 -6.27 20.33
C LYS A 209 30.39 -5.22 19.28
N GLY A 210 31.24 -4.23 19.19
CA GLY A 210 31.13 -3.10 18.25
C GLY A 210 31.81 -1.88 18.81
N ASN A 211 31.57 -0.72 18.21
CA ASN A 211 31.97 0.52 18.84
C ASN A 211 31.24 0.67 20.19
N LYS A 212 31.81 1.40 21.13
CA LYS A 212 31.19 1.65 22.44
C LYS A 212 30.98 3.15 22.64
N ALA A 213 29.83 3.50 23.20
CA ALA A 213 29.50 4.88 23.56
C ALA A 213 28.75 4.92 24.89
N SER A 214 28.89 6.01 25.63
CA SER A 214 28.17 6.23 26.90
C SER A 214 26.72 6.67 26.71
N SER A 215 26.36 7.15 25.51
CA SER A 215 24.99 7.53 25.16
C SER A 215 24.77 7.41 23.66
N SER A 216 23.51 7.31 23.26
CA SER A 216 23.12 7.24 21.85
C SER A 216 23.44 8.54 21.08
N ILE A 217 23.28 9.69 21.72
CA ILE A 217 23.62 11.00 21.10
C ILE A 217 25.13 11.09 20.88
N LYS A 218 25.93 10.70 21.88
CA LYS A 218 27.39 10.70 21.75
C LYS A 218 27.86 9.78 20.62
N ALA A 219 27.21 8.62 20.43
CA ALA A 219 27.52 7.70 19.33
C ALA A 219 27.28 8.35 17.95
N ILE A 220 26.18 9.10 17.79
CA ILE A 220 25.85 9.82 16.55
C ILE A 220 26.83 10.97 16.31
N GLU A 221 27.10 11.80 17.32
CA GLU A 221 28.04 12.90 17.24
C GLU A 221 29.45 12.44 16.83
N ASP A 222 29.94 11.38 17.46
CA ASP A 222 31.26 10.80 17.17
C ASP A 222 31.34 10.21 15.74
N SER A 223 30.23 9.73 15.22
CA SER A 223 30.12 9.26 13.84
C SER A 223 30.12 10.42 12.84
N TYR A 224 29.31 11.46 13.12
CA TYR A 224 29.21 12.64 12.25
C TYR A 224 30.51 13.45 12.20
N GLN A 225 31.26 13.49 13.30
CA GLN A 225 32.61 14.09 13.31
C GLN A 225 33.59 13.40 12.35
N LYS A 226 33.32 12.11 12.01
CA LYS A 226 34.08 11.33 11.04
C LYS A 226 33.44 11.36 9.63
N GLU A 227 32.47 12.25 9.41
CA GLU A 227 31.68 12.33 8.17
C GLU A 227 30.95 11.02 7.80
N VAL A 228 30.64 10.17 8.80
CA VAL A 228 29.87 8.94 8.65
C VAL A 228 28.46 9.20 9.16
N PHE A 229 27.51 9.32 8.21
CA PHE A 229 26.13 9.71 8.48
C PHE A 229 25.22 8.48 8.64
N ASP A 230 23.96 8.71 9.00
CA ASP A 230 22.93 7.78 9.45
C ASP A 230 23.01 6.37 8.85
N GLU A 231 22.91 6.24 7.51
CA GLU A 231 22.88 4.96 6.82
C GLU A 231 24.12 4.11 7.13
N PHE A 232 25.27 4.76 7.31
CA PHE A 232 26.58 4.12 7.41
C PHE A 232 27.15 4.12 8.83
N VAL A 233 26.41 4.60 9.83
CA VAL A 233 26.86 4.56 11.24
C VAL A 233 27.18 3.13 11.63
N GLU A 234 28.42 2.89 12.03
CA GLU A 234 28.87 1.56 12.44
C GLU A 234 28.14 1.08 13.69
N PRO A 235 27.84 -0.23 13.80
CA PRO A 235 27.19 -0.79 14.98
C PRO A 235 27.89 -0.39 16.27
N THR A 236 27.15 0.29 17.14
CA THR A 236 27.65 0.89 18.38
C THR A 236 26.79 0.43 19.56
N VAL A 237 27.43 -0.15 20.55
CA VAL A 237 26.80 -0.61 21.80
C VAL A 237 26.79 0.53 22.82
N ILE A 238 25.65 0.81 23.42
CA ILE A 238 25.58 1.78 24.51
C ILE A 238 25.96 1.09 25.82
N CYS A 239 26.89 1.70 26.54
CA CYS A 239 27.49 1.11 27.73
C CYS A 239 27.33 1.99 28.97
N ASN A 240 27.18 1.35 30.14
CA ASN A 240 27.35 1.95 31.45
C ASN A 240 28.76 1.57 31.94
N GLY A 241 29.72 2.48 31.83
CA GLY A 241 31.12 2.13 31.97
C GLY A 241 31.55 1.20 30.84
N ASP A 242 32.09 0.02 31.17
CA ASP A 242 32.53 -0.99 30.19
C ASP A 242 31.44 -2.00 29.80
N GLU A 243 30.36 -2.08 30.57
CA GLU A 243 29.30 -3.07 30.38
C GLU A 243 28.18 -2.55 29.45
N PRO A 244 27.71 -3.36 28.48
CA PRO A 244 26.57 -3.04 27.65
C PRO A 244 25.31 -2.76 28.50
N VAL A 245 24.52 -1.75 28.12
CA VAL A 245 23.21 -1.50 28.73
C VAL A 245 22.33 -2.74 28.64
N ALA A 246 22.29 -3.40 27.50
CA ALA A 246 21.69 -4.71 27.31
C ALA A 246 22.15 -5.35 26.01
N THR A 247 22.12 -6.70 25.98
CA THR A 247 22.24 -7.53 24.78
C THR A 247 21.14 -8.56 24.78
N ILE A 248 20.78 -9.07 23.60
CA ILE A 248 19.81 -10.15 23.45
C ILE A 248 20.40 -11.43 24.02
N GLY A 249 19.76 -11.96 25.05
CA GLY A 249 20.15 -13.14 25.77
C GLY A 249 19.17 -14.30 25.63
N LYS A 250 19.45 -15.37 26.38
CA LYS A 250 18.60 -16.57 26.40
C LYS A 250 17.22 -16.27 26.98
N ASN A 251 16.17 -16.75 26.31
CA ASN A 251 14.76 -16.61 26.66
C ASN A 251 14.25 -15.16 26.66
N ASP A 252 15.01 -14.19 26.15
CA ASP A 252 14.51 -12.83 25.95
C ASP A 252 13.42 -12.81 24.88
N SER A 253 12.57 -11.80 24.92
CA SER A 253 11.64 -11.52 23.84
C SER A 253 12.19 -10.43 22.94
N VAL A 254 11.95 -10.57 21.63
CA VAL A 254 12.36 -9.60 20.62
C VAL A 254 11.16 -9.21 19.80
N ILE A 255 10.92 -7.92 19.61
CA ILE A 255 9.90 -7.40 18.68
C ILE A 255 10.62 -6.57 17.61
N PHE A 256 10.51 -7.00 16.35
CA PHE A 256 11.03 -6.27 15.20
C PHE A 256 9.89 -5.49 14.54
N PHE A 257 9.90 -4.14 14.66
CA PHE A 257 8.78 -3.31 14.24
C PHE A 257 8.82 -2.84 12.77
N ASN A 258 9.76 -3.33 11.97
CA ASN A 258 9.70 -3.13 10.52
C ASN A 258 8.52 -3.93 9.95
N PHE A 259 7.69 -3.28 9.12
CA PHE A 259 6.56 -3.94 8.45
C PHE A 259 6.88 -4.37 7.01
N ARG A 260 7.93 -3.81 6.39
CA ARG A 260 8.40 -4.26 5.07
C ARG A 260 9.45 -5.36 5.21
N PRO A 261 9.22 -6.54 4.59
CA PRO A 261 9.99 -7.76 4.89
C PRO A 261 11.39 -7.81 4.27
N ASP A 262 11.61 -7.22 3.08
CA ASP A 262 12.77 -7.47 2.23
C ASP A 262 14.13 -7.25 2.92
N ARG A 263 14.24 -6.28 3.80
CA ARG A 263 15.46 -5.93 4.54
C ARG A 263 15.44 -6.37 6.02
N ALA A 264 14.39 -7.04 6.46
CA ALA A 264 14.30 -7.57 7.81
C ALA A 264 14.72 -9.05 7.90
N ARG A 265 14.72 -9.77 6.78
CA ARG A 265 14.92 -11.23 6.72
C ARG A 265 16.28 -11.67 7.25
N GLU A 266 17.37 -11.05 6.83
CA GLU A 266 18.73 -11.55 7.08
C GLU A 266 19.10 -11.50 8.55
N ILE A 267 18.91 -10.35 9.20
CA ILE A 267 19.21 -10.20 10.64
C ILE A 267 18.27 -11.04 11.51
N THR A 268 17.00 -11.20 11.09
CA THR A 268 16.05 -12.06 11.80
C THR A 268 16.50 -13.51 11.74
N ARG A 269 16.84 -14.03 10.54
CA ARG A 269 17.35 -15.41 10.41
C ARG A 269 18.60 -15.65 11.24
N ALA A 270 19.53 -14.71 11.27
CA ALA A 270 20.73 -14.83 12.09
C ALA A 270 20.42 -14.98 13.59
N ILE A 271 19.28 -14.46 14.07
CA ILE A 271 18.88 -14.55 15.48
C ILE A 271 18.08 -15.84 15.76
N VAL A 272 17.16 -16.23 14.85
CA VAL A 272 16.14 -17.25 15.15
C VAL A 272 16.40 -18.61 14.49
N ASP A 273 17.20 -18.67 13.43
CA ASP A 273 17.37 -19.87 12.63
C ASP A 273 18.59 -20.67 13.09
N SER A 274 18.35 -21.87 13.62
CA SER A 274 19.42 -22.79 14.04
C SER A 274 20.30 -23.25 12.88
N ASP A 275 19.74 -23.27 11.66
CA ASP A 275 20.44 -23.74 10.46
C ASP A 275 21.09 -22.59 9.68
N PHE A 276 21.05 -21.36 10.22
CA PHE A 276 21.73 -20.22 9.61
C PHE A 276 23.24 -20.47 9.50
N ASP A 277 23.78 -20.27 8.30
CA ASP A 277 25.16 -20.58 7.90
C ASP A 277 25.98 -19.37 7.41
N GLY A 278 25.39 -18.15 7.43
CA GLY A 278 26.07 -16.96 6.93
C GLY A 278 27.29 -16.53 7.75
N PHE A 279 27.27 -16.77 9.08
CA PHE A 279 28.34 -16.56 10.03
C PHE A 279 28.04 -17.29 11.35
N GLU A 280 28.99 -17.33 12.26
CA GLU A 280 28.83 -18.00 13.57
C GLU A 280 27.84 -17.23 14.46
N THR A 281 26.76 -17.90 14.90
CA THR A 281 25.72 -17.35 15.77
C THR A 281 25.53 -18.17 17.04
N LYS A 282 24.99 -17.55 18.10
CA LYS A 282 24.56 -18.27 19.30
C LYS A 282 23.31 -19.10 18.99
N LYS A 283 23.39 -20.41 19.12
CA LYS A 283 22.32 -21.36 18.78
C LYS A 283 21.28 -21.58 19.89
N ASP A 284 21.56 -21.14 21.12
CA ASP A 284 20.75 -21.39 22.32
C ASP A 284 20.03 -20.14 22.87
N LEU A 285 19.82 -19.12 22.05
CA LEU A 285 19.12 -17.90 22.45
C LEU A 285 17.68 -18.18 22.87
N ASN A 286 16.98 -19.08 22.16
CA ASN A 286 15.61 -19.48 22.44
C ASN A 286 14.71 -18.26 22.70
N THR A 287 14.81 -17.25 21.85
CA THR A 287 14.04 -16.00 21.96
C THR A 287 12.59 -16.19 21.59
N TYR A 288 11.67 -15.47 22.25
CA TYR A 288 10.32 -15.27 21.74
C TYR A 288 10.36 -14.11 20.74
N PHE A 289 10.47 -14.44 19.45
CA PHE A 289 10.69 -13.45 18.40
C PHE A 289 9.39 -13.08 17.68
N VAL A 290 9.01 -11.80 17.69
CA VAL A 290 7.83 -11.27 17.01
C VAL A 290 8.25 -10.38 15.86
N CYS A 291 7.85 -10.75 14.65
CA CYS A 291 7.92 -9.92 13.45
C CYS A 291 6.62 -9.13 13.33
N PHE A 292 6.68 -7.86 12.94
CA PHE A 292 5.45 -7.10 12.69
C PHE A 292 4.61 -7.72 11.59
N THR A 293 5.24 -8.12 10.49
CA THR A 293 4.60 -8.82 9.37
C THR A 293 5.33 -10.12 9.06
N SER A 294 4.79 -10.97 8.20
CA SER A 294 5.51 -12.14 7.72
C SER A 294 6.69 -11.70 6.84
N TYR A 295 7.93 -11.96 7.32
CA TYR A 295 9.12 -11.63 6.55
C TYR A 295 9.48 -12.73 5.55
N ASP A 296 9.19 -13.98 5.89
CA ASP A 296 9.46 -15.15 5.08
C ASP A 296 8.67 -16.33 5.65
N GLU A 297 7.90 -17.01 4.80
CA GLU A 297 7.05 -18.14 5.23
C GLU A 297 7.86 -19.35 5.72
N THR A 298 9.12 -19.45 5.29
CA THR A 298 10.03 -20.54 5.70
C THR A 298 10.84 -20.21 6.95
N MET A 299 10.64 -19.03 7.56
CA MET A 299 11.41 -18.59 8.72
C MET A 299 10.94 -19.32 9.99
N PRO A 300 11.83 -20.06 10.67
CA PRO A 300 11.46 -20.78 11.88
C PRO A 300 11.41 -19.85 13.11
N ASN A 301 10.75 -20.32 14.18
CA ASN A 301 10.79 -19.72 15.51
C ASN A 301 10.39 -18.25 15.58
N VAL A 302 9.43 -17.83 14.72
CA VAL A 302 8.91 -16.47 14.71
C VAL A 302 7.39 -16.46 14.90
N HIS A 303 6.91 -15.38 15.52
CA HIS A 303 5.50 -15.04 15.67
C HIS A 303 5.21 -13.80 14.82
N ILE A 304 3.99 -13.69 14.28
CA ILE A 304 3.60 -12.61 13.36
C ILE A 304 2.50 -11.79 14.01
N ALA A 305 2.79 -10.51 14.31
CA ALA A 305 1.84 -9.62 14.96
C ALA A 305 0.69 -9.18 14.04
N PHE A 306 1.01 -8.83 12.79
CA PHE A 306 0.04 -8.40 11.78
C PHE A 306 0.06 -9.38 10.61
N LYS A 307 -0.70 -10.46 10.73
CA LYS A 307 -0.84 -11.46 9.66
C LYS A 307 -1.55 -10.83 8.47
N LYS A 308 -1.12 -11.21 7.26
CA LYS A 308 -1.85 -10.87 6.04
C LYS A 308 -3.06 -11.81 5.95
N GLU A 309 -4.25 -11.25 6.00
CA GLU A 309 -5.47 -12.01 5.78
C GLU A 309 -5.82 -11.97 4.29
N PRO A 310 -6.22 -13.10 3.68
CA PRO A 310 -6.71 -13.10 2.32
C PRO A 310 -8.00 -12.27 2.24
N LEU A 311 -8.13 -11.51 1.16
CA LEU A 311 -9.32 -10.72 0.89
C LEU A 311 -10.42 -11.65 0.37
N LYS A 312 -11.29 -12.12 1.26
CA LYS A 312 -12.44 -12.98 0.91
C LYS A 312 -13.61 -12.14 0.39
N ASN A 313 -14.47 -12.79 -0.39
CA ASN A 313 -15.67 -12.19 -0.95
C ASN A 313 -15.37 -10.88 -1.71
N THR A 314 -14.29 -10.89 -2.53
CA THR A 314 -14.10 -9.84 -3.53
C THR A 314 -15.24 -9.87 -4.54
N PHE A 315 -15.47 -8.79 -5.28
CA PHE A 315 -16.57 -8.72 -6.26
C PHE A 315 -16.58 -9.92 -7.19
N GLY A 316 -15.41 -10.28 -7.77
CA GLY A 316 -15.30 -11.39 -8.71
C GLY A 316 -15.59 -12.74 -8.09
N GLU A 317 -15.06 -13.01 -6.89
CA GLU A 317 -15.33 -14.22 -6.12
C GLU A 317 -16.83 -14.33 -5.80
N TYR A 318 -17.39 -13.26 -5.23
CA TYR A 318 -18.75 -13.24 -4.74
C TYR A 318 -19.80 -13.47 -5.86
N ILE A 319 -19.66 -12.78 -7.01
CA ILE A 319 -20.61 -13.00 -8.13
C ILE A 319 -20.42 -14.37 -8.78
N SER A 320 -19.20 -14.91 -8.83
CA SER A 320 -18.93 -16.29 -9.27
C SER A 320 -19.65 -17.32 -8.38
N ASP A 321 -19.55 -17.18 -7.06
CA ASP A 321 -20.25 -18.06 -6.10
C ASP A 321 -21.78 -17.98 -6.21
N LYS A 322 -22.30 -16.90 -6.77
CA LYS A 322 -23.73 -16.73 -7.10
C LYS A 322 -24.10 -17.24 -8.50
N GLY A 323 -23.13 -17.77 -9.26
CA GLY A 323 -23.33 -18.31 -10.61
C GLY A 323 -23.44 -17.26 -11.72
N TYR A 324 -22.99 -16.03 -11.48
CA TYR A 324 -22.95 -14.96 -12.49
C TYR A 324 -21.68 -15.06 -13.35
N THR A 325 -21.80 -14.62 -14.60
CA THR A 325 -20.69 -14.59 -15.55
C THR A 325 -20.05 -13.21 -15.62
N GLN A 326 -18.73 -13.16 -15.76
CA GLN A 326 -17.99 -11.91 -15.78
C GLN A 326 -16.87 -11.88 -16.81
N LEU A 327 -16.53 -10.68 -17.30
CA LEU A 327 -15.40 -10.43 -18.18
C LEU A 327 -14.45 -9.41 -17.55
N ARG A 328 -13.15 -9.69 -17.64
CA ARG A 328 -12.05 -8.76 -17.33
C ARG A 328 -11.33 -8.42 -18.61
N ILE A 329 -11.18 -7.16 -18.93
CA ILE A 329 -10.55 -6.73 -20.18
C ILE A 329 -9.71 -5.48 -19.97
N ALA A 330 -8.46 -5.54 -20.43
CA ALA A 330 -7.53 -4.42 -20.49
C ALA A 330 -6.40 -4.71 -21.46
N GLU A 331 -5.61 -3.70 -21.79
CA GLU A 331 -4.32 -3.90 -22.45
C GLU A 331 -3.23 -4.28 -21.43
N THR A 332 -2.06 -4.74 -21.95
CA THR A 332 -0.97 -5.37 -21.14
C THR A 332 -0.63 -4.58 -19.88
N GLU A 333 -0.51 -3.26 -19.96
CA GLU A 333 -0.09 -2.41 -18.83
C GLU A 333 -1.08 -2.43 -17.65
N LYS A 334 -2.36 -2.69 -17.92
CA LYS A 334 -3.42 -2.67 -16.91
C LYS A 334 -4.14 -4.01 -16.73
N TYR A 335 -3.67 -5.07 -17.39
CA TYR A 335 -4.28 -6.40 -17.28
C TYR A 335 -4.21 -6.97 -15.86
N ALA A 336 -3.06 -6.88 -15.20
CA ALA A 336 -2.92 -7.31 -13.81
C ALA A 336 -3.84 -6.52 -12.85
N HIS A 337 -4.14 -5.26 -13.17
CA HIS A 337 -4.99 -4.41 -12.34
C HIS A 337 -6.45 -4.89 -12.36
N VAL A 338 -7.00 -5.23 -13.53
CA VAL A 338 -8.37 -5.76 -13.63
C VAL A 338 -8.49 -7.24 -13.27
N THR A 339 -7.38 -7.96 -13.05
CA THR A 339 -7.35 -9.38 -12.67
C THR A 339 -6.79 -9.59 -11.28
N PHE A 340 -5.48 -9.70 -11.11
CA PHE A 340 -4.78 -9.99 -9.86
C PHE A 340 -5.14 -8.99 -8.73
N PHE A 341 -4.95 -7.69 -8.97
CA PHE A 341 -5.23 -6.68 -7.95
C PHE A 341 -6.73 -6.55 -7.64
N PHE A 342 -7.56 -6.58 -8.66
CA PHE A 342 -9.02 -6.55 -8.49
C PHE A 342 -9.54 -7.78 -7.72
N ASN A 343 -8.88 -8.92 -7.85
CA ASN A 343 -9.16 -10.15 -7.10
C ASN A 343 -8.46 -10.20 -5.73
N GLY A 344 -7.96 -9.06 -5.23
CA GLY A 344 -7.37 -8.98 -3.89
C GLY A 344 -5.98 -9.61 -3.76
N GLY A 345 -5.24 -9.73 -4.87
CA GLY A 345 -3.91 -10.34 -4.91
C GLY A 345 -3.94 -11.84 -5.19
N GLU A 346 -5.04 -12.34 -5.77
CA GLU A 346 -5.20 -13.74 -6.17
C GLU A 346 -5.13 -13.89 -7.69
N GLU A 347 -4.24 -14.77 -8.18
CA GLU A 347 -4.13 -15.08 -9.62
C GLU A 347 -5.27 -15.94 -10.14
N LYS A 348 -6.05 -16.55 -9.23
CA LYS A 348 -7.14 -17.47 -9.56
C LYS A 348 -8.14 -16.79 -10.50
N GLN A 349 -8.46 -17.47 -11.60
CA GLN A 349 -9.63 -17.17 -12.42
C GLN A 349 -10.83 -17.89 -11.81
N TYR A 350 -11.90 -17.13 -11.54
CA TYR A 350 -13.10 -17.67 -10.91
C TYR A 350 -13.99 -18.40 -11.95
N GLU A 351 -14.88 -19.25 -11.49
CA GLU A 351 -15.86 -19.91 -12.37
C GLU A 351 -16.76 -18.84 -13.02
N GLY A 352 -16.97 -18.94 -14.34
CA GLY A 352 -17.72 -17.93 -15.11
C GLY A 352 -16.96 -16.63 -15.38
N GLU A 353 -15.67 -16.54 -15.02
CA GLU A 353 -14.80 -15.40 -15.35
C GLU A 353 -14.05 -15.68 -16.66
N ASP A 354 -14.21 -14.81 -17.64
CA ASP A 354 -13.35 -14.76 -18.82
C ASP A 354 -12.38 -13.55 -18.72
N ARG A 355 -11.23 -13.68 -19.38
CA ARG A 355 -10.18 -12.64 -19.41
C ARG A 355 -9.76 -12.37 -20.83
N ILE A 356 -9.73 -11.10 -21.23
CA ILE A 356 -9.22 -10.65 -22.53
C ILE A 356 -8.04 -9.73 -22.30
N LEU A 357 -6.86 -10.16 -22.73
CA LEU A 357 -5.65 -9.37 -22.76
C LEU A 357 -5.44 -8.84 -24.18
N VAL A 358 -5.35 -7.51 -24.34
CA VAL A 358 -4.95 -6.86 -25.57
C VAL A 358 -3.49 -6.43 -25.44
N PRO A 359 -2.59 -6.80 -26.36
CA PRO A 359 -1.19 -6.36 -26.29
C PRO A 359 -1.07 -4.85 -26.36
N SER A 360 -0.32 -4.24 -25.43
CA SER A 360 0.06 -2.83 -25.55
C SER A 360 1.04 -2.61 -26.71
N PRO A 361 1.07 -1.42 -27.34
CA PRO A 361 1.95 -1.16 -28.46
C PRO A 361 3.43 -1.21 -28.03
N LYS A 362 4.27 -1.80 -28.87
CA LYS A 362 5.72 -1.90 -28.65
C LYS A 362 6.42 -0.61 -29.08
N VAL A 363 6.29 0.43 -28.28
CA VAL A 363 6.96 1.73 -28.45
C VAL A 363 7.90 1.98 -27.27
N GLU A 364 8.85 2.88 -27.42
CA GLU A 364 9.82 3.21 -26.37
C GLU A 364 9.11 3.94 -25.20
N THR A 365 8.26 4.92 -25.55
CA THR A 365 7.40 5.66 -24.61
C THR A 365 6.02 5.87 -25.23
N TYR A 366 4.97 5.93 -24.40
CA TYR A 366 3.59 5.96 -24.90
C TYR A 366 3.13 7.31 -25.48
N ASP A 367 3.89 8.38 -25.31
CA ASP A 367 3.67 9.64 -26.04
C ASP A 367 3.90 9.50 -27.55
N MET A 368 4.64 8.48 -27.99
CA MET A 368 4.82 8.14 -29.41
C MET A 368 3.56 7.52 -30.04
N LYS A 369 2.67 6.94 -29.21
CA LYS A 369 1.40 6.34 -29.63
C LYS A 369 0.33 6.54 -28.54
N PRO A 370 -0.23 7.77 -28.38
CA PRO A 370 -1.12 8.11 -27.27
C PRO A 370 -2.42 7.32 -27.22
N GLU A 371 -2.94 6.86 -28.38
CA GLU A 371 -4.10 6.00 -28.44
C GLU A 371 -3.84 4.60 -27.90
N MET A 372 -2.57 4.21 -27.73
CA MET A 372 -2.15 2.89 -27.24
C MET A 372 -2.92 1.75 -27.94
N SER A 373 -3.59 0.90 -27.19
CA SER A 373 -4.45 -0.16 -27.74
C SER A 373 -5.95 0.08 -27.46
N ALA A 374 -6.36 1.30 -27.11
CA ALA A 374 -7.73 1.61 -26.71
C ALA A 374 -8.78 1.22 -27.76
N TYR A 375 -8.52 1.43 -29.03
CA TYR A 375 -9.44 1.07 -30.12
C TYR A 375 -9.62 -0.45 -30.21
N GLU A 376 -8.55 -1.25 -30.10
CA GLU A 376 -8.63 -2.72 -30.13
C GLU A 376 -9.34 -3.26 -28.90
N VAL A 377 -9.06 -2.70 -27.71
CA VAL A 377 -9.80 -3.00 -26.46
C VAL A 377 -11.28 -2.71 -26.66
N THR A 378 -11.62 -1.58 -27.27
CA THR A 378 -13.01 -1.18 -27.56
C THR A 378 -13.69 -2.18 -28.49
N ASP A 379 -13.06 -2.57 -29.60
CA ASP A 379 -13.65 -3.54 -30.53
C ASP A 379 -13.93 -4.89 -29.84
N LYS A 380 -13.01 -5.37 -28.98
CA LYS A 380 -13.18 -6.60 -28.21
C LYS A 380 -14.31 -6.51 -27.18
N VAL A 381 -14.43 -5.39 -26.47
CA VAL A 381 -15.51 -5.23 -25.49
C VAL A 381 -16.88 -5.06 -26.16
N LEU A 382 -16.95 -4.38 -27.30
CA LEU A 382 -18.18 -4.28 -28.08
C LEU A 382 -18.65 -5.66 -28.60
N GLU A 383 -17.72 -6.49 -29.08
CA GLU A 383 -18.00 -7.88 -29.44
C GLU A 383 -18.56 -8.66 -28.25
N ALA A 384 -17.91 -8.56 -27.08
CA ALA A 384 -18.32 -9.24 -25.84
C ALA A 384 -19.71 -8.81 -25.35
N ILE A 385 -20.01 -7.50 -25.37
CA ILE A 385 -21.35 -6.97 -25.02
C ILE A 385 -22.41 -7.48 -25.98
N SER A 386 -22.09 -7.55 -27.30
CA SER A 386 -23.04 -7.98 -28.32
C SER A 386 -23.46 -9.46 -28.18
N GLN A 387 -22.61 -10.29 -27.58
CA GLN A 387 -22.89 -11.72 -27.37
C GLN A 387 -23.90 -11.99 -26.24
N ASP A 388 -24.25 -11.00 -25.41
CA ASP A 388 -25.14 -11.13 -24.24
C ASP A 388 -24.71 -12.29 -23.29
N LYS A 389 -23.40 -12.55 -23.22
CA LYS A 389 -22.82 -13.65 -22.43
C LYS A 389 -22.63 -13.27 -20.96
N TYR A 390 -22.20 -12.04 -20.70
CA TYR A 390 -21.73 -11.61 -19.39
C TYR A 390 -22.80 -10.82 -18.62
N ASP A 391 -22.83 -11.06 -17.32
CA ASP A 391 -23.65 -10.30 -16.37
C ASP A 391 -22.88 -9.10 -15.83
N ALA A 392 -21.55 -9.23 -15.72
CA ALA A 392 -20.64 -8.13 -15.32
C ALA A 392 -19.44 -8.00 -16.26
N ILE A 393 -18.99 -6.77 -16.53
CA ILE A 393 -17.77 -6.48 -17.30
C ILE A 393 -16.95 -5.43 -16.54
N ILE A 394 -15.64 -5.72 -16.35
CA ILE A 394 -14.67 -4.78 -15.80
C ILE A 394 -13.68 -4.45 -16.91
N LEU A 395 -13.67 -3.20 -17.33
CA LEU A 395 -12.83 -2.66 -18.40
C LEU A 395 -11.91 -1.57 -17.85
N ASN A 396 -10.63 -1.59 -18.24
CA ASN A 396 -9.69 -0.50 -17.98
C ASN A 396 -9.11 0.02 -19.30
N TYR A 397 -9.10 1.36 -19.47
CA TYR A 397 -8.34 2.08 -20.48
C TYR A 397 -7.09 2.70 -19.84
N ALA A 398 -5.91 2.28 -20.29
CA ALA A 398 -4.62 2.64 -19.70
C ALA A 398 -4.11 4.04 -20.06
N ASN A 399 -4.69 4.64 -21.07
CA ASN A 399 -4.10 5.75 -21.83
C ASN A 399 -3.75 6.98 -21.00
N THR A 400 -4.68 7.47 -20.18
CA THR A 400 -4.51 8.74 -19.48
C THR A 400 -3.43 8.65 -18.40
N ASP A 401 -3.24 7.50 -17.79
CA ASP A 401 -2.16 7.24 -16.84
C ASP A 401 -0.82 7.03 -17.56
N MET A 402 -0.76 6.06 -18.47
CA MET A 402 0.51 5.67 -19.10
C MET A 402 1.12 6.80 -19.94
N VAL A 403 0.30 7.56 -20.67
CA VAL A 403 0.77 8.74 -21.42
C VAL A 403 1.05 9.91 -20.47
N GLY A 404 0.27 10.07 -19.40
CA GLY A 404 0.49 11.06 -18.34
C GLY A 404 1.89 10.97 -17.74
N HIS A 405 2.36 9.76 -17.47
CA HIS A 405 3.70 9.50 -16.93
C HIS A 405 4.85 9.97 -17.84
N THR A 406 4.60 10.20 -19.12
CA THR A 406 5.63 10.73 -20.03
C THR A 406 5.88 12.23 -19.85
N GLY A 407 4.99 12.97 -19.18
CA GLY A 407 5.07 14.42 -19.02
C GLY A 407 4.71 15.22 -20.28
N SER A 408 4.32 14.55 -21.37
CA SER A 408 3.94 15.18 -22.62
C SER A 408 2.48 15.63 -22.63
N LEU A 409 2.20 16.88 -22.30
CA LEU A 409 0.84 17.44 -22.30
C LEU A 409 0.12 17.25 -23.65
N ALA A 410 0.83 17.46 -24.75
CA ALA A 410 0.24 17.32 -26.10
C ALA A 410 -0.14 15.87 -26.41
N ALA A 411 0.63 14.89 -25.94
CA ALA A 411 0.31 13.48 -26.09
C ALA A 411 -0.83 13.06 -25.14
N ALA A 412 -0.83 13.56 -23.90
CA ALA A 412 -1.90 13.30 -22.94
C ALA A 412 -3.26 13.82 -23.44
N ILE A 413 -3.31 14.99 -24.09
CA ILE A 413 -4.53 15.51 -24.73
C ILE A 413 -5.05 14.51 -25.79
N LYS A 414 -4.17 13.99 -26.67
CA LYS A 414 -4.56 13.01 -27.68
C LYS A 414 -5.03 11.68 -27.06
N ALA A 415 -4.38 11.26 -25.98
CA ALA A 415 -4.78 10.07 -25.23
C ALA A 415 -6.22 10.22 -24.68
N VAL A 416 -6.53 11.36 -24.08
CA VAL A 416 -7.88 11.69 -23.58
C VAL A 416 -8.90 11.70 -24.73
N GLU A 417 -8.57 12.32 -25.87
CA GLU A 417 -9.47 12.38 -27.05
C GLU A 417 -9.76 10.96 -27.61
N ALA A 418 -8.74 10.09 -27.69
CA ALA A 418 -8.92 8.69 -28.10
C ALA A 418 -9.82 7.90 -27.15
N VAL A 419 -9.62 8.10 -25.84
CA VAL A 419 -10.47 7.47 -24.81
C VAL A 419 -11.91 7.99 -24.89
N ASP A 420 -12.15 9.29 -25.12
CA ASP A 420 -13.48 9.85 -25.31
C ASP A 420 -14.25 9.19 -26.45
N GLU A 421 -13.59 8.97 -27.60
CA GLU A 421 -14.18 8.24 -28.73
C GLU A 421 -14.58 6.81 -28.36
N CYS A 422 -13.68 6.10 -27.65
CA CYS A 422 -13.91 4.74 -27.18
C CYS A 422 -15.08 4.68 -26.19
N VAL A 423 -15.11 5.57 -25.20
CA VAL A 423 -16.23 5.73 -24.25
C VAL A 423 -17.55 5.92 -24.99
N GLY A 424 -17.58 6.81 -26.00
CA GLY A 424 -18.78 7.06 -26.78
C GLY A 424 -19.35 5.81 -27.48
N LYS A 425 -18.48 4.96 -28.02
CA LYS A 425 -18.88 3.70 -28.70
C LYS A 425 -19.45 2.69 -27.71
N VAL A 426 -18.75 2.49 -26.58
CA VAL A 426 -19.19 1.52 -25.54
C VAL A 426 -20.50 1.96 -24.91
N VAL A 427 -20.60 3.22 -24.51
CA VAL A 427 -21.83 3.76 -23.90
C VAL A 427 -23.04 3.59 -24.83
N LYS A 428 -22.88 3.88 -26.12
CA LYS A 428 -23.97 3.72 -27.10
C LYS A 428 -24.51 2.29 -27.09
N LEU A 429 -23.65 1.28 -27.11
CA LEU A 429 -24.09 -0.12 -27.10
C LEU A 429 -24.71 -0.52 -25.76
N VAL A 430 -24.17 -0.04 -24.63
CA VAL A 430 -24.75 -0.30 -23.31
C VAL A 430 -26.13 0.34 -23.18
N GLU A 431 -26.33 1.58 -23.69
CA GLU A 431 -27.66 2.25 -23.76
C GLU A 431 -28.65 1.41 -24.62
N GLU A 432 -28.23 0.92 -25.79
CA GLU A 432 -29.04 0.06 -26.68
C GLU A 432 -29.45 -1.25 -26.00
N LYS A 433 -28.57 -1.84 -25.20
CA LYS A 433 -28.82 -3.06 -24.41
C LYS A 433 -29.58 -2.78 -23.10
N GLN A 434 -29.86 -1.53 -22.76
CA GLN A 434 -30.46 -1.09 -21.50
C GLN A 434 -29.66 -1.57 -20.26
N GLY A 435 -28.35 -1.72 -20.40
CA GLY A 435 -27.44 -2.06 -19.33
C GLY A 435 -27.20 -0.90 -18.35
N ASN A 436 -26.48 -1.21 -17.27
CA ASN A 436 -25.97 -0.22 -16.33
C ASN A 436 -24.44 -0.11 -16.52
N LEU A 437 -23.91 1.11 -16.47
CA LEU A 437 -22.47 1.34 -16.59
C LEU A 437 -22.04 2.41 -15.60
N LEU A 438 -21.04 2.10 -14.79
CA LEU A 438 -20.28 3.04 -13.99
C LEU A 438 -19.00 3.40 -14.75
N ILE A 439 -18.74 4.69 -14.97
CA ILE A 439 -17.52 5.21 -15.57
C ILE A 439 -16.79 6.00 -14.48
N THR A 440 -15.54 5.66 -14.22
CA THR A 440 -14.71 6.31 -13.19
C THR A 440 -13.23 6.20 -13.52
N ALA A 441 -12.37 6.63 -12.60
CA ALA A 441 -10.93 6.34 -12.61
C ALA A 441 -10.52 5.75 -11.25
N ASP A 442 -9.31 5.26 -11.17
CA ASP A 442 -8.73 4.67 -9.96
C ASP A 442 -7.80 5.64 -9.21
N HIS A 443 -7.29 6.65 -9.89
CA HIS A 443 -6.54 7.81 -9.36
C HIS A 443 -6.46 8.92 -10.41
N GLY A 444 -5.90 10.06 -10.03
CA GLY A 444 -5.61 11.16 -10.95
C GLY A 444 -4.17 11.11 -11.48
N ASN A 445 -3.97 11.64 -12.69
CA ASN A 445 -2.68 11.85 -13.36
C ASN A 445 -2.80 12.94 -14.44
N ALA A 446 -3.57 12.70 -15.53
CA ALA A 446 -3.62 13.56 -16.71
C ALA A 446 -4.32 14.92 -16.48
N GLU A 447 -5.04 15.10 -15.40
CA GLU A 447 -5.65 16.38 -15.03
C GLU A 447 -4.65 17.38 -14.46
N GLN A 448 -3.37 16.96 -14.24
CA GLN A 448 -2.31 17.83 -13.77
C GLN A 448 -0.96 17.41 -14.37
N MET A 449 -0.63 17.91 -15.56
CA MET A 449 0.59 17.60 -16.30
C MET A 449 1.73 18.58 -16.02
N ILE A 450 1.53 19.57 -15.14
CA ILE A 450 2.55 20.53 -14.72
C ILE A 450 2.56 20.65 -13.19
N ASP A 451 3.75 20.85 -12.63
CA ASP A 451 3.90 21.25 -11.24
C ASP A 451 3.59 22.77 -11.14
N TYR A 452 2.54 23.15 -10.43
CA TYR A 452 2.10 24.54 -10.32
C TYR A 452 3.08 25.45 -9.58
N LYS A 453 4.08 24.90 -8.88
CA LYS A 453 5.09 25.69 -8.16
C LYS A 453 6.31 25.95 -9.03
N THR A 454 6.73 24.98 -9.80
CA THR A 454 7.96 25.04 -10.60
C THR A 454 7.68 25.33 -12.08
N GLY A 455 6.48 25.00 -12.59
CA GLY A 455 6.13 25.05 -14.00
C GLY A 455 6.70 23.88 -14.84
N GLU A 456 7.44 22.98 -14.20
CA GLU A 456 8.04 21.81 -14.84
C GLU A 456 6.98 20.71 -15.11
N PRO A 457 7.24 19.77 -16.05
CA PRO A 457 6.34 18.64 -16.27
C PRO A 457 6.11 17.84 -14.99
N HIS A 458 4.86 17.54 -14.70
CA HIS A 458 4.44 16.66 -13.61
C HIS A 458 4.12 15.28 -14.18
N THR A 459 4.81 14.25 -13.69
CA THR A 459 4.71 12.87 -14.21
C THR A 459 4.21 11.88 -13.15
N ALA A 460 3.93 12.34 -11.94
CA ALA A 460 3.41 11.52 -10.85
C ALA A 460 1.88 11.55 -10.80
N HIS A 461 1.29 10.61 -10.06
CA HIS A 461 -0.14 10.67 -9.74
C HIS A 461 -0.46 11.88 -8.88
N THR A 462 -1.76 12.19 -8.76
CA THR A 462 -2.25 13.31 -7.97
C THR A 462 -3.10 12.83 -6.79
N THR A 463 -3.42 13.75 -5.89
CA THR A 463 -4.40 13.52 -4.82
C THR A 463 -5.80 14.03 -5.18
N ASN A 464 -6.00 14.48 -6.42
CA ASN A 464 -7.30 14.96 -6.88
C ASN A 464 -8.34 13.83 -6.86
N PRO A 465 -9.63 14.14 -6.67
CA PRO A 465 -10.70 13.17 -6.81
C PRO A 465 -10.86 12.74 -8.27
N VAL A 466 -11.67 11.72 -8.48
CA VAL A 466 -12.02 11.25 -9.83
C VAL A 466 -13.52 11.30 -10.05
N PRO A 467 -13.99 11.52 -11.29
CA PRO A 467 -15.41 11.48 -11.59
C PRO A 467 -15.99 10.06 -11.50
N LEU A 468 -17.21 9.93 -11.05
CA LEU A 468 -18.05 8.74 -11.16
C LEU A 468 -19.34 9.10 -11.88
N ILE A 469 -19.61 8.48 -13.04
CA ILE A 469 -20.79 8.71 -13.86
C ILE A 469 -21.63 7.43 -13.89
N LEU A 470 -22.93 7.52 -13.63
CA LEU A 470 -23.88 6.40 -13.70
C LEU A 470 -24.71 6.48 -14.98
N VAL A 471 -24.36 5.66 -15.98
CA VAL A 471 -25.18 5.49 -17.20
C VAL A 471 -26.20 4.38 -16.94
N THR A 472 -27.48 4.71 -16.95
CA THR A 472 -28.59 3.77 -16.74
C THR A 472 -29.86 4.26 -17.43
N ALA A 473 -30.72 3.33 -17.85
CA ALA A 473 -32.05 3.65 -18.36
C ALA A 473 -33.03 4.07 -17.25
N ASN A 474 -32.71 3.84 -15.98
CA ASN A 474 -33.56 4.25 -14.86
C ASN A 474 -33.18 5.66 -14.39
N GLU A 475 -33.85 6.66 -14.92
CA GLU A 475 -33.63 8.08 -14.64
C GLU A 475 -33.86 8.47 -13.15
N LYS A 476 -34.50 7.61 -12.37
CA LYS A 476 -34.73 7.85 -10.93
C LYS A 476 -33.49 7.55 -10.10
N LEU A 477 -32.59 6.69 -10.57
CA LEU A 477 -31.36 6.40 -9.87
C LEU A 477 -30.39 7.57 -9.99
N LYS A 478 -29.90 8.03 -8.84
CA LYS A 478 -28.89 9.08 -8.72
C LYS A 478 -27.71 8.57 -7.91
N LEU A 479 -26.59 9.26 -7.98
CA LEU A 479 -25.41 8.99 -7.17
C LEU A 479 -25.37 9.93 -5.96
N LYS A 480 -24.97 9.38 -4.81
CA LYS A 480 -24.66 10.12 -3.58
C LYS A 480 -23.23 10.63 -3.64
N SER A 481 -23.00 11.84 -3.18
CA SER A 481 -21.65 12.42 -3.04
C SER A 481 -20.89 11.83 -1.84
N GLY A 482 -19.57 12.08 -1.79
CA GLY A 482 -18.70 11.67 -0.67
C GLY A 482 -18.25 10.21 -0.73
N GLY A 483 -18.40 9.57 -1.90
CA GLY A 483 -17.94 8.20 -2.14
C GLY A 483 -16.42 8.04 -2.26
N LYS A 484 -15.98 6.79 -2.29
CA LYS A 484 -14.60 6.36 -2.51
C LYS A 484 -14.56 5.07 -3.31
N LEU A 485 -13.40 4.65 -3.77
CA LEU A 485 -13.24 3.46 -4.62
C LEU A 485 -13.83 2.18 -4.01
N ALA A 486 -13.75 2.03 -2.70
CA ALA A 486 -14.33 0.89 -1.97
C ALA A 486 -15.86 0.77 -2.07
N ASP A 487 -16.54 1.81 -2.51
CA ASP A 487 -18.00 1.85 -2.65
C ASP A 487 -18.48 1.35 -4.03
N LEU A 488 -17.55 1.15 -4.99
CA LEU A 488 -17.91 0.77 -6.36
C LEU A 488 -18.44 -0.67 -6.45
N ALA A 489 -17.78 -1.66 -5.83
CA ALA A 489 -18.31 -3.04 -5.82
C ALA A 489 -19.69 -3.15 -5.14
N PRO A 490 -19.93 -2.57 -3.95
CA PRO A 490 -21.27 -2.49 -3.38
C PRO A 490 -22.31 -1.82 -4.30
N THR A 491 -21.90 -0.76 -5.03
CA THR A 491 -22.78 -0.08 -5.99
C THR A 491 -23.11 -0.97 -7.19
N MET A 492 -22.13 -1.71 -7.72
CA MET A 492 -22.35 -2.69 -8.79
C MET A 492 -23.27 -3.83 -8.35
N LEU A 493 -23.06 -4.40 -7.16
CA LEU A 493 -23.93 -5.44 -6.61
C LEU A 493 -25.38 -4.92 -6.46
N ASP A 494 -25.53 -3.69 -6.01
CA ASP A 494 -26.84 -3.05 -5.88
C ASP A 494 -27.54 -2.83 -7.25
N LEU A 495 -26.79 -2.47 -8.30
CA LEU A 495 -27.29 -2.42 -9.69
C LEU A 495 -27.67 -3.80 -10.22
N MET A 496 -27.03 -4.87 -9.74
CA MET A 496 -27.33 -6.27 -10.05
C MET A 496 -28.45 -6.85 -9.17
N ASN A 497 -29.04 -6.07 -8.26
CA ASN A 497 -30.01 -6.49 -7.25
C ASN A 497 -29.48 -7.62 -6.33
N LEU A 498 -28.19 -7.59 -6.02
CA LEU A 498 -27.52 -8.50 -5.09
C LEU A 498 -27.23 -7.80 -3.76
N GLU A 499 -27.44 -8.51 -2.66
CA GLU A 499 -26.97 -8.06 -1.35
C GLU A 499 -25.44 -8.17 -1.30
N LYS A 500 -24.78 -7.15 -0.71
CA LYS A 500 -23.33 -7.20 -0.53
C LYS A 500 -22.94 -8.14 0.61
N PRO A 501 -21.81 -8.86 0.53
CA PRO A 501 -21.30 -9.67 1.63
C PRO A 501 -20.85 -8.79 2.81
N GLU A 502 -20.80 -9.37 4.01
CA GLU A 502 -20.43 -8.65 5.25
C GLU A 502 -19.01 -8.07 5.21
N GLU A 503 -18.10 -8.75 4.53
CA GLU A 503 -16.70 -8.31 4.38
C GLU A 503 -16.57 -7.03 3.55
N MET A 504 -17.53 -6.71 2.70
CA MET A 504 -17.55 -5.43 1.98
C MET A 504 -18.08 -4.33 2.92
N THR A 505 -17.17 -3.53 3.48
CA THR A 505 -17.51 -2.40 4.35
C THR A 505 -17.89 -1.13 3.59
N GLY A 506 -17.63 -1.07 2.28
CA GLY A 506 -18.13 -0.01 1.41
C GLY A 506 -19.67 0.02 1.36
N THR A 507 -20.20 1.12 0.87
CA THR A 507 -21.66 1.36 0.78
C THR A 507 -22.07 1.66 -0.65
N SER A 508 -23.26 1.22 -1.06
CA SER A 508 -23.80 1.62 -2.36
C SER A 508 -23.96 3.12 -2.46
N LEU A 509 -23.47 3.70 -3.55
CA LEU A 509 -23.63 5.12 -3.87
C LEU A 509 -24.96 5.44 -4.58
N LEU A 510 -25.82 4.44 -4.77
CA LEU A 510 -27.14 4.70 -5.36
C LEU A 510 -28.04 5.41 -4.36
N ASP A 511 -28.61 6.53 -4.82
CA ASP A 511 -29.74 7.19 -4.18
C ASP A 511 -31.03 6.61 -4.77
N LYS A 512 -31.87 6.04 -3.92
CA LYS A 512 -33.09 5.33 -4.30
C LYS A 512 -34.36 6.09 -3.89
N GLU A 513 -34.19 7.39 -3.49
CA GLU A 513 -35.32 8.21 -3.10
C GLU A 513 -36.20 8.68 -4.28
#